data_0d4b134f2ecea0bb61651dcc02334060
#
_entry.id   0d4b134f2ecea0bb61651dcc02334060
#
_cell.length_a   1.000
_cell.length_b   1.000
_cell.length_c   1.000
_cell.angle_alpha   90.00
_cell.angle_beta   90.00
_cell.angle_gamma   90.00
#
_symmetry.space_group_name_H-M   'P 1'
#
loop_
_entity.id
_entity.type
_entity.pdbx_description
1 polymer ?
#
loop_
_entity_poly.entity_id
_entity_poly.type
_entity_poly.pdbx_seq_one_letter_code
_entity_poly.pdbx_strand_id
1 'polypeptide(L)'
;MANDFRFCPACGCGLQPIEQLEDGGLKLRLRCPACSWTHWNNPTPVLAAVIECADQGGRVLLARNAAWSGRMFALITGFMEAGETPEEGIAREVAEETSLEVLKLDLIGVYDFQRMNQIIIAYHAVARGEVRLSPELVEYKMFEPADLVCWPAGTGYALAEWLRRRGIEPKFMDFPRRG
;
A
#
# COMPACT_ATOMS: atom_id res chain seq x y z
N MET A 1 -13.98 -4.58 3.60
CA MET A 1 -14.85 -5.77 3.50
C MET A 1 -14.09 -6.91 4.14
N ALA A 2 -14.61 -7.51 5.21
CA ALA A 2 -14.03 -8.74 5.74
C ALA A 2 -14.05 -9.76 4.60
N ASN A 3 -12.89 -10.36 4.28
CA ASN A 3 -12.83 -11.47 3.35
C ASN A 3 -13.59 -12.63 4.00
N ASP A 4 -14.85 -12.81 3.61
CA ASP A 4 -15.65 -13.96 4.04
C ASP A 4 -15.15 -15.22 3.35
N PHE A 5 -14.05 -15.76 3.86
CA PHE A 5 -13.61 -17.08 3.46
C PHE A 5 -14.68 -18.09 3.86
N ARG A 6 -15.34 -18.68 2.86
CA ARG A 6 -16.39 -19.69 3.08
C ARG A 6 -15.88 -21.11 2.94
N PHE A 7 -14.85 -21.29 2.09
CA PHE A 7 -14.31 -22.61 1.75
C PHE A 7 -12.80 -22.65 2.02
N CYS A 8 -12.34 -23.84 2.39
CA CYS A 8 -10.94 -24.12 2.60
C CYS A 8 -10.17 -24.12 1.27
N PRO A 9 -9.10 -23.32 1.12
CA PRO A 9 -8.32 -23.28 -0.11
C PRO A 9 -7.53 -24.57 -0.37
N ALA A 10 -7.31 -25.40 0.68
CA ALA A 10 -6.57 -26.64 0.55
C ALA A 10 -7.43 -27.84 0.10
N CYS A 11 -8.71 -27.91 0.49
CA CYS A 11 -9.54 -29.08 0.21
C CYS A 11 -11.00 -28.78 -0.22
N GLY A 12 -11.39 -27.51 -0.32
CA GLY A 12 -12.72 -27.08 -0.74
C GLY A 12 -13.84 -27.25 0.30
N CYS A 13 -13.54 -27.80 1.48
CA CYS A 13 -14.54 -27.99 2.54
C CYS A 13 -14.97 -26.64 3.13
N GLY A 14 -16.22 -26.53 3.59
CA GLY A 14 -16.72 -25.34 4.28
C GLY A 14 -15.93 -25.04 5.56
N LEU A 15 -15.51 -23.80 5.74
CA LEU A 15 -14.85 -23.34 6.96
C LEU A 15 -15.86 -23.10 8.05
N GLN A 16 -15.47 -23.38 9.31
CA GLN A 16 -16.29 -23.19 10.48
C GLN A 16 -15.61 -22.28 11.49
N PRO A 17 -16.34 -21.39 12.18
CA PRO A 17 -15.81 -20.64 13.31
C PRO A 17 -15.57 -21.57 14.47
N ILE A 18 -14.34 -21.62 14.97
CA ILE A 18 -13.92 -22.47 16.10
C ILE A 18 -13.19 -21.60 17.10
N GLU A 19 -13.57 -21.68 18.37
CA GLU A 19 -12.79 -21.10 19.45
C GLU A 19 -11.56 -21.97 19.73
N GLN A 20 -10.40 -21.35 19.66
CA GLN A 20 -9.12 -21.99 19.92
C GLN A 20 -8.35 -21.24 21.00
N LEU A 21 -7.80 -21.98 21.95
CA LEU A 21 -6.88 -21.43 22.93
C LEU A 21 -5.52 -21.21 22.26
N GLU A 22 -5.06 -19.97 22.23
CA GLU A 22 -3.74 -19.54 21.74
C GLU A 22 -2.98 -18.84 22.88
N ASP A 23 -1.71 -18.49 22.69
CA ASP A 23 -0.85 -17.86 23.70
C ASP A 23 -1.46 -16.56 24.28
N GLY A 24 -2.31 -15.86 23.52
CA GLY A 24 -3.03 -14.67 23.97
C GLY A 24 -4.47 -14.92 24.47
N GLY A 25 -4.85 -16.17 24.77
CA GLY A 25 -6.19 -16.56 25.22
C GLY A 25 -7.07 -17.16 24.13
N LEU A 26 -8.38 -17.25 24.38
CA LEU A 26 -9.35 -17.80 23.44
C LEU A 26 -9.53 -16.83 22.26
N LYS A 27 -9.40 -17.37 21.04
CA LYS A 27 -9.64 -16.64 19.79
C LYS A 27 -10.56 -17.41 18.87
N LEU A 28 -11.47 -16.68 18.24
CA LEU A 28 -12.34 -17.23 17.20
C LEU A 28 -11.58 -17.25 15.88
N ARG A 29 -11.43 -18.46 15.30
CA ARG A 29 -10.77 -18.66 14.01
C ARG A 29 -11.69 -19.39 13.04
N LEU A 30 -11.57 -19.08 11.74
CA LEU A 30 -12.17 -19.92 10.70
C LEU A 30 -11.25 -21.10 10.43
N ARG A 31 -11.73 -22.32 10.65
CA ARG A 31 -10.95 -23.55 10.51
C ARG A 31 -11.68 -24.58 9.66
N CYS A 32 -10.90 -25.35 8.91
CA CYS A 32 -11.41 -26.45 8.13
C CYS A 32 -11.58 -27.71 9.00
N PRO A 33 -12.80 -28.31 9.10
CA PRO A 33 -13.02 -29.51 9.89
C PRO A 33 -12.40 -30.77 9.25
N ALA A 34 -12.13 -30.74 7.92
CA ALA A 34 -11.60 -31.89 7.20
C ALA A 34 -10.07 -31.99 7.21
N CYS A 35 -9.35 -30.85 7.07
CA CYS A 35 -7.88 -30.85 6.97
C CYS A 35 -7.18 -29.95 7.99
N SER A 36 -7.91 -29.35 8.91
CA SER A 36 -7.41 -28.47 9.97
C SER A 36 -6.75 -27.18 9.50
N TRP A 37 -6.83 -26.82 8.21
CA TRP A 37 -6.37 -25.52 7.71
C TRP A 37 -7.07 -24.39 8.48
N THR A 38 -6.31 -23.38 8.91
CA THR A 38 -6.81 -22.27 9.71
C THR A 38 -6.59 -20.95 8.98
N HIS A 39 -7.63 -20.13 8.86
CA HIS A 39 -7.53 -18.76 8.40
C HIS A 39 -7.09 -17.85 9.55
N TRP A 40 -5.85 -17.38 9.50
CA TRP A 40 -5.24 -16.57 10.56
C TRP A 40 -5.71 -15.11 10.53
N ASN A 41 -6.26 -14.68 9.40
CA ASN A 41 -6.67 -13.29 9.16
C ASN A 41 -5.53 -12.27 9.37
N ASN A 42 -4.32 -12.65 8.95
CA ASN A 42 -3.19 -11.73 9.01
C ASN A 42 -3.36 -10.58 8.01
N PRO A 43 -2.90 -9.36 8.35
CA PRO A 43 -2.94 -8.27 7.40
C PRO A 43 -2.08 -8.56 6.17
N THR A 44 -2.58 -8.12 5.01
CA THR A 44 -1.86 -8.25 3.74
C THR A 44 -0.80 -7.15 3.63
N PRO A 45 0.47 -7.49 3.32
CA PRO A 45 1.49 -6.48 3.06
C PRO A 45 1.23 -5.77 1.73
N VAL A 46 1.27 -4.44 1.78
CA VAL A 46 1.17 -3.53 0.63
C VAL A 46 2.40 -2.64 0.62
N LEU A 47 3.03 -2.51 -0.52
CA LEU A 47 4.18 -1.65 -0.73
C LEU A 47 3.70 -0.28 -1.23
N ALA A 48 4.39 0.80 -0.84
CA ALA A 48 4.07 2.14 -1.29
C ALA A 48 5.34 2.94 -1.57
N ALA A 49 5.34 3.75 -2.63
CA ALA A 49 6.47 4.60 -3.00
C ALA A 49 6.11 6.08 -3.04
N VAL A 50 6.87 6.90 -2.31
CA VAL A 50 7.02 8.33 -2.59
C VAL A 50 8.10 8.42 -3.65
N ILE A 51 7.73 8.62 -4.92
CA ILE A 51 8.64 8.65 -6.05
C ILE A 51 9.14 10.07 -6.29
N GLU A 52 10.41 10.31 -6.02
CA GLU A 52 11.13 11.54 -6.35
C GLU A 52 11.84 11.37 -7.69
N CYS A 53 11.46 12.15 -8.69
CA CYS A 53 12.03 12.09 -10.04
C CYS A 53 13.29 12.94 -10.14
N ALA A 54 14.46 12.29 -10.17
CA ALA A 54 15.78 12.93 -10.15
C ALA A 54 16.02 13.83 -11.37
N ASP A 55 15.55 13.42 -12.53
CA ASP A 55 15.66 14.13 -13.81
C ASP A 55 14.55 15.18 -14.04
N GLN A 56 13.64 15.31 -13.08
CA GLN A 56 12.55 16.28 -13.08
C GLN A 56 12.69 17.33 -11.93
N GLY A 57 13.93 17.58 -11.49
CA GLY A 57 14.22 18.56 -10.45
C GLY A 57 13.80 18.12 -9.04
N GLY A 58 13.67 16.82 -8.78
CA GLY A 58 13.26 16.29 -7.47
C GLY A 58 11.76 16.40 -7.20
N ARG A 59 10.95 16.63 -8.23
CA ARG A 59 9.49 16.62 -8.09
C ARG A 59 8.97 15.22 -7.79
N VAL A 60 7.86 15.18 -7.09
CA VAL A 60 7.22 13.93 -6.65
C VAL A 60 6.09 13.56 -7.60
N LEU A 61 6.11 12.31 -8.07
CA LEU A 61 5.06 11.75 -8.90
C LEU A 61 3.92 11.23 -8.01
N LEU A 62 2.71 11.70 -8.27
CA LEU A 62 1.47 11.08 -7.80
C LEU A 62 0.64 10.66 -9.02
N ALA A 63 -0.06 9.54 -8.90
CA ALA A 63 -0.88 9.00 -9.98
C ALA A 63 -2.32 8.74 -9.56
N ARG A 64 -3.20 8.63 -10.54
CA ARG A 64 -4.62 8.31 -10.35
C ARG A 64 -4.93 6.94 -10.92
N ASN A 65 -5.42 6.06 -10.06
CA ASN A 65 -5.82 4.71 -10.46
C ASN A 65 -7.12 4.71 -11.27
N ALA A 66 -7.18 3.90 -12.31
CA ALA A 66 -8.34 3.75 -13.20
C ALA A 66 -9.61 3.27 -12.48
N ALA A 67 -9.45 2.46 -11.44
CA ALA A 67 -10.57 1.93 -10.66
C ALA A 67 -11.21 2.96 -9.70
N TRP A 68 -10.59 4.13 -9.52
CA TRP A 68 -11.12 5.14 -8.59
C TRP A 68 -12.09 6.08 -9.30
N SER A 69 -13.28 6.24 -8.71
CA SER A 69 -14.32 7.16 -9.22
C SER A 69 -14.02 8.65 -9.02
N GLY A 70 -12.99 8.98 -8.23
CA GLY A 70 -12.59 10.34 -7.88
C GLY A 70 -11.42 10.89 -8.71
N ARG A 71 -11.07 12.16 -8.45
CA ARG A 71 -9.91 12.84 -9.05
C ARG A 71 -8.69 12.87 -8.10
N MET A 72 -8.64 11.98 -7.12
CA MET A 72 -7.54 11.93 -6.17
C MET A 72 -6.29 11.34 -6.82
N PHE A 73 -5.16 12.00 -6.60
CA PHE A 73 -3.83 11.48 -6.91
C PHE A 73 -3.23 10.91 -5.64
N ALA A 74 -2.58 9.76 -5.74
CA ALA A 74 -1.96 9.08 -4.61
C ALA A 74 -0.58 8.53 -4.97
N LEU A 75 0.08 7.94 -3.97
CA LEU A 75 1.33 7.22 -4.17
C LEU A 75 1.11 5.98 -5.03
N ILE A 76 2.15 5.53 -5.70
CA ILE A 76 2.20 4.21 -6.33
C ILE A 76 2.19 3.15 -5.23
N THR A 77 1.35 2.14 -5.40
CA THR A 77 1.18 1.05 -4.42
C THR A 77 0.92 -0.26 -5.10
N GLY A 78 1.48 -1.35 -4.56
CA GLY A 78 1.19 -2.69 -5.03
C GLY A 78 1.26 -3.72 -3.92
N PHE A 79 0.78 -4.92 -4.20
CA PHE A 79 0.91 -6.03 -3.25
C PHE A 79 2.31 -6.62 -3.31
N MET A 80 2.85 -6.92 -2.13
CA MET A 80 4.06 -7.71 -2.05
C MET A 80 3.79 -9.14 -2.52
N GLU A 81 4.61 -9.65 -3.44
CA GLU A 81 4.49 -11.00 -3.98
C GLU A 81 5.32 -12.01 -3.18
N ALA A 82 4.98 -13.29 -3.35
CA ALA A 82 5.71 -14.36 -2.71
C ALA A 82 7.11 -14.52 -3.33
N GLY A 83 8.14 -14.54 -2.48
CA GLY A 83 9.52 -14.76 -2.90
C GLY A 83 10.33 -13.50 -3.19
N GLU A 84 9.72 -12.31 -3.08
CA GLU A 84 10.44 -11.04 -3.19
C GLU A 84 10.68 -10.38 -1.82
N THR A 85 11.71 -9.57 -1.71
CA THR A 85 11.88 -8.63 -0.60
C THR A 85 11.00 -7.40 -0.80
N PRO A 86 10.65 -6.63 0.26
CA PRO A 86 9.90 -5.40 0.09
C PRO A 86 10.56 -4.39 -0.85
N GLU A 87 11.89 -4.34 -0.88
CA GLU A 87 12.67 -3.46 -1.77
C GLU A 87 12.54 -3.90 -3.24
N GLU A 88 12.64 -5.20 -3.51
CA GLU A 88 12.44 -5.74 -4.87
C GLU A 88 11.01 -5.50 -5.35
N GLY A 89 10.03 -5.75 -4.49
CA GLY A 89 8.62 -5.55 -4.83
C GLY A 89 8.28 -4.10 -5.13
N ILE A 90 8.73 -3.14 -4.31
CA ILE A 90 8.43 -1.73 -4.60
C ILE A 90 9.17 -1.21 -5.84
N ALA A 91 10.38 -1.69 -6.11
CA ALA A 91 11.09 -1.35 -7.35
C ALA A 91 10.36 -1.90 -8.58
N ARG A 92 9.83 -3.13 -8.50
CA ARG A 92 9.00 -3.75 -9.53
C ARG A 92 7.73 -2.93 -9.79
N GLU A 93 6.96 -2.60 -8.73
CA GLU A 93 5.72 -1.80 -8.86
C GLU A 93 5.98 -0.42 -9.50
N VAL A 94 7.06 0.28 -9.09
CA VAL A 94 7.43 1.56 -9.70
C VAL A 94 7.74 1.38 -11.19
N ALA A 95 8.50 0.34 -11.56
CA ALA A 95 8.84 0.07 -12.95
C ALA A 95 7.61 -0.33 -13.78
N GLU A 96 6.75 -1.22 -13.27
CA GLU A 96 5.55 -1.71 -13.95
C GLU A 96 4.52 -0.61 -14.16
N GLU A 97 4.24 0.20 -13.14
CA GLU A 97 3.20 1.21 -13.20
C GLU A 97 3.62 2.52 -13.88
N THR A 98 4.92 2.84 -13.86
CA THR A 98 5.41 4.15 -14.34
C THR A 98 6.52 4.08 -15.40
N SER A 99 7.12 2.90 -15.63
CA SER A 99 8.32 2.70 -16.46
C SER A 99 9.57 3.43 -15.98
N LEU A 100 9.58 3.93 -14.75
CA LEU A 100 10.75 4.59 -14.17
C LEU A 100 11.76 3.57 -13.63
N GLU A 101 13.05 3.89 -13.78
CA GLU A 101 14.16 3.16 -13.16
C GLU A 101 14.39 3.68 -11.74
N VAL A 102 14.28 2.81 -10.75
CA VAL A 102 14.59 3.13 -9.34
C VAL A 102 16.10 3.13 -9.15
N LEU A 103 16.65 4.24 -8.68
CA LEU A 103 18.08 4.45 -8.41
C LEU A 103 18.42 4.21 -6.94
N LYS A 104 17.49 4.53 -6.03
CA LYS A 104 17.69 4.44 -4.59
C LYS A 104 16.35 4.22 -3.89
N LEU A 105 16.37 3.41 -2.83
CA LEU A 105 15.26 3.18 -1.92
C LEU A 105 15.67 3.45 -0.49
N ASP A 106 14.86 4.21 0.23
CA ASP A 106 15.01 4.44 1.67
C ASP A 106 13.67 4.14 2.36
N LEU A 107 13.66 3.30 3.38
CA LEU A 107 12.44 3.00 4.13
C LEU A 107 11.94 4.26 4.86
N ILE A 108 10.69 4.65 4.62
CA ILE A 108 10.01 5.70 5.37
C ILE A 108 9.45 5.14 6.66
N GLY A 109 8.70 4.02 6.56
CA GLY A 109 8.11 3.38 7.73
C GLY A 109 7.08 2.33 7.38
N VAL A 110 6.50 1.78 8.45
CA VAL A 110 5.43 0.78 8.37
C VAL A 110 4.17 1.37 9.01
N TYR A 111 3.04 1.30 8.32
CA TYR A 111 1.78 1.91 8.72
C TYR A 111 0.66 0.88 8.70
N ASP A 112 -0.25 0.98 9.65
CA ASP A 112 -1.46 0.19 9.64
C ASP A 112 -2.51 0.77 8.67
N PHE A 113 -3.27 -0.12 8.05
CA PHE A 113 -4.46 0.23 7.29
C PHE A 113 -5.58 -0.75 7.62
N GLN A 114 -6.05 -0.68 8.86
CA GLN A 114 -6.96 -1.65 9.47
C GLN A 114 -8.27 -1.81 8.68
N ARG A 115 -8.79 -0.73 8.09
CA ARG A 115 -10.02 -0.79 7.29
C ARG A 115 -9.95 -1.79 6.15
N MET A 116 -8.76 -2.03 5.60
CA MET A 116 -8.51 -2.97 4.52
C MET A 116 -7.81 -4.24 4.99
N ASN A 117 -7.54 -4.39 6.29
CA ASN A 117 -6.70 -5.45 6.86
C ASN A 117 -5.33 -5.53 6.15
N GLN A 118 -4.64 -4.40 6.07
CA GLN A 118 -3.36 -4.25 5.38
C GLN A 118 -2.30 -3.64 6.29
N ILE A 119 -1.03 -3.97 6.01
CA ILE A 119 0.15 -3.28 6.49
C ILE A 119 0.82 -2.62 5.30
N ILE A 120 1.07 -1.32 5.38
CA ILE A 120 1.74 -0.55 4.33
C ILE A 120 3.21 -0.40 4.70
N ILE A 121 4.10 -0.89 3.85
CA ILE A 121 5.54 -0.71 3.94
C ILE A 121 5.91 0.37 2.92
N ALA A 122 6.22 1.57 3.39
CA ALA A 122 6.40 2.74 2.55
C ALA A 122 7.87 3.10 2.36
N TYR A 123 8.26 3.34 1.12
CA TYR A 123 9.60 3.73 0.71
C TYR A 123 9.62 5.10 0.05
N HIS A 124 10.71 5.83 0.23
CA HIS A 124 11.13 6.90 -0.64
C HIS A 124 11.95 6.29 -1.77
N ALA A 125 11.48 6.45 -3.00
CA ALA A 125 12.14 5.97 -4.20
C ALA A 125 12.68 7.16 -5.00
N VAL A 126 13.99 7.26 -5.16
CA VAL A 126 14.59 8.16 -6.16
C VAL A 126 14.61 7.43 -7.47
N ALA A 127 13.93 7.97 -8.48
CA ALA A 127 13.79 7.33 -9.77
C ALA A 127 14.07 8.31 -10.93
N ARG A 128 14.32 7.77 -12.13
CA ARG A 128 14.54 8.54 -13.37
C ARG A 128 13.88 7.86 -14.56
N GLY A 129 13.74 8.61 -15.65
CA GLY A 129 13.25 8.10 -16.93
C GLY A 129 11.99 8.81 -17.42
N GLU A 130 11.50 8.38 -18.56
CA GLU A 130 10.26 8.88 -19.14
C GLU A 130 9.08 8.14 -18.54
N VAL A 131 8.14 8.87 -17.94
CA VAL A 131 6.93 8.27 -17.34
C VAL A 131 6.02 7.71 -18.43
N ARG A 132 5.77 6.42 -18.36
CA ARG A 132 4.78 5.71 -19.18
C ARG A 132 3.91 4.89 -18.23
N LEU A 133 2.63 5.26 -18.16
CA LEU A 133 1.69 4.64 -17.25
C LEU A 133 1.24 3.26 -17.72
N SER A 134 1.10 2.33 -16.79
CA SER A 134 0.41 1.07 -17.02
C SER A 134 -1.09 1.29 -17.25
N PRO A 135 -1.84 0.29 -17.74
CA PRO A 135 -3.31 0.37 -17.88
C PRO A 135 -4.06 0.59 -16.56
N GLU A 136 -3.43 0.35 -15.43
CA GLU A 136 -4.02 0.58 -14.10
C GLU A 136 -4.08 2.06 -13.71
N LEU A 137 -3.26 2.89 -14.35
CA LEU A 137 -3.19 4.32 -14.10
C LEU A 137 -3.69 5.11 -15.30
N VAL A 138 -4.44 6.18 -15.04
CA VAL A 138 -5.04 7.02 -16.11
C VAL A 138 -4.43 8.40 -16.23
N GLU A 139 -3.75 8.87 -15.19
CA GLU A 139 -3.16 10.21 -15.14
C GLU A 139 -2.09 10.26 -14.06
N TYR A 140 -1.02 11.02 -14.30
CA TYR A 140 -0.05 11.38 -13.27
C TYR A 140 0.17 12.88 -13.23
N LYS A 141 0.68 13.36 -12.11
CA LYS A 141 1.12 14.74 -11.92
C LYS A 141 2.44 14.77 -11.15
N MET A 142 3.26 15.77 -11.51
CA MET A 142 4.48 16.10 -10.80
C MET A 142 4.23 17.28 -9.87
N PHE A 143 4.60 17.11 -8.61
CA PHE A 143 4.43 18.13 -7.57
C PHE A 143 5.78 18.55 -7.01
N GLU A 144 5.93 19.84 -6.74
CA GLU A 144 6.99 20.27 -5.83
C GLU A 144 6.67 19.71 -4.42
N PRO A 145 7.67 19.27 -3.65
CA PRO A 145 7.42 18.75 -2.30
C PRO A 145 6.59 19.68 -1.40
N ALA A 146 6.79 20.99 -1.52
CA ALA A 146 6.07 22.00 -0.72
C ALA A 146 4.57 22.15 -1.10
N ASP A 147 4.19 21.69 -2.29
CA ASP A 147 2.81 21.77 -2.82
C ASP A 147 2.00 20.50 -2.57
N LEU A 148 2.64 19.47 -2.01
CA LEU A 148 1.97 18.21 -1.70
C LEU A 148 0.95 18.38 -0.58
N VAL A 149 -0.21 17.74 -0.78
CA VAL A 149 -1.28 17.66 0.22
C VAL A 149 -1.48 16.19 0.58
N CYS A 150 -1.31 15.88 1.86
CA CYS A 150 -1.48 14.55 2.42
C CYS A 150 -2.96 14.22 2.66
N TRP A 151 -3.26 12.95 2.79
CA TRP A 151 -4.58 12.46 3.21
C TRP A 151 -4.49 11.69 4.53
N PRO A 152 -5.51 11.79 5.41
CA PRO A 152 -5.45 11.24 6.76
C PRO A 152 -5.80 9.74 6.79
N ALA A 153 -5.17 8.94 5.93
CA ALA A 153 -5.34 7.49 5.88
C ALA A 153 -4.18 6.81 5.15
N GLY A 154 -3.80 5.62 5.59
CA GLY A 154 -2.89 4.73 4.88
C GLY A 154 -1.60 5.41 4.43
N THR A 155 -1.36 5.43 3.12
CA THR A 155 -0.15 5.98 2.49
C THR A 155 0.02 7.50 2.66
N GLY A 156 -1.05 8.24 3.00
CA GLY A 156 -0.94 9.68 3.26
C GLY A 156 -0.11 10.00 4.50
N TYR A 157 -0.06 9.10 5.49
CA TYR A 157 0.81 9.26 6.65
C TYR A 157 2.29 9.05 6.29
N ALA A 158 2.58 8.14 5.36
CA ALA A 158 3.93 7.95 4.85
C ALA A 158 4.43 9.20 4.10
N LEU A 159 3.58 9.79 3.25
CA LEU A 159 3.89 11.04 2.57
C LEU A 159 4.16 12.17 3.56
N ALA A 160 3.33 12.30 4.60
CA ALA A 160 3.50 13.29 5.64
C ALA A 160 4.81 13.12 6.42
N GLU A 161 5.20 11.89 6.75
CA GLU A 161 6.46 11.60 7.42
C GLU A 161 7.66 11.94 6.53
N TRP A 162 7.60 11.60 5.24
CA TRP A 162 8.63 11.94 4.27
C TRP A 162 8.82 13.46 4.14
N LEU A 163 7.74 14.25 4.13
CA LEU A 163 7.79 15.71 4.12
C LEU A 163 8.44 16.26 5.40
N ARG A 164 8.07 15.75 6.59
CA ARG A 164 8.67 16.18 7.86
C ARG A 164 10.17 15.94 7.91
N ARG A 165 10.65 14.80 7.41
CA ARG A 165 12.10 14.52 7.33
C ARG A 165 12.86 15.51 6.45
N ARG A 166 12.15 16.22 5.56
CA ARG A 166 12.66 17.30 4.70
C ARG A 166 12.45 18.69 5.28
N GLY A 167 11.93 18.80 6.50
CA GLY A 167 11.64 20.09 7.15
C GLY A 167 10.39 20.78 6.57
N ILE A 168 9.54 20.07 5.86
CA ILE A 168 8.29 20.58 5.28
C ILE A 168 7.13 20.16 6.17
N GLU A 169 6.34 21.13 6.68
CA GLU A 169 5.15 20.84 7.48
C GLU A 169 4.02 20.30 6.58
N PRO A 170 3.52 19.07 6.81
CA PRO A 170 2.51 18.46 5.96
C PRO A 170 1.16 19.17 6.07
N LYS A 171 0.56 19.47 4.93
CA LYS A 171 -0.83 19.91 4.84
C LYS A 171 -1.72 18.69 4.60
N PHE A 172 -2.83 18.57 5.32
CA PHE A 172 -3.78 17.49 5.13
C PHE A 172 -5.06 18.01 4.48
N MET A 173 -5.58 17.23 3.53
CA MET A 173 -6.91 17.50 2.99
C MET A 173 -8.00 17.14 4.01
N ASP A 174 -9.06 17.92 4.01
CA ASP A 174 -10.26 17.60 4.78
C ASP A 174 -11.01 16.43 4.12
N PHE A 175 -11.09 15.31 4.82
CA PHE A 175 -12.03 14.25 4.43
C PHE A 175 -13.36 14.49 5.14
N PRO A 176 -14.47 14.63 4.39
CA PRO A 176 -15.78 14.66 5.03
C PRO A 176 -15.94 13.35 5.83
N ARG A 177 -16.10 13.48 7.15
CA ARG A 177 -16.46 12.36 8.00
C ARG A 177 -17.77 11.79 7.45
N ARG A 178 -17.71 10.60 6.86
CA ARG A 178 -18.94 9.88 6.57
C ARG A 178 -19.53 9.50 7.94
N GLY A 179 -20.66 10.18 8.26
CA GLY A 179 -21.49 9.83 9.40
C GLY A 179 -22.07 8.43 9.25
#